data_1c8a97fe42068ca9db1d6b0182fe8675
#
_entry.id   1c8a97fe42068ca9db1d6b0182fe8675
#
_cell.length_a   1.000
_cell.length_b   1.000
_cell.length_c   1.000
_cell.angle_alpha   90.00
_cell.angle_beta   90.00
_cell.angle_gamma   90.00
#
_symmetry.space_group_name_H-M   'P 1'
#
loop_
_entity.id
_entity.type
_entity.pdbx_description
1 polymer ?
#
loop_
_entity_poly.entity_id
_entity_poly.type
_entity_poly.pdbx_seq_one_letter_code
_entity_poly.pdbx_strand_id
1 'polypeptide(L)'
;MVNLRYVSDTARANLSSLFSLLIGVGITLWVFAANGDLEGAEPLAWAINAYLFTWPVFGAIYLTWTHLAYAHRAPRTLASRARRENDLQARWWSSLIGYGGASSWTLTAALAAIFVTVVIAQNPAYRSEVVYVVLGLLCVASSWGLMVYSFALQYLRLEIRG
;
A
#
# COMPACT_ATOMS: atom_id res chain seq x y z
N MET A 1 6.11 -29.54 -5.62
CA MET A 1 5.85 -28.16 -6.09
C MET A 1 4.56 -27.70 -5.47
N VAL A 2 4.61 -26.76 -4.52
CA VAL A 2 3.40 -26.23 -3.86
C VAL A 2 2.64 -25.42 -4.89
N ASN A 3 1.44 -25.90 -5.25
CA ASN A 3 0.50 -25.15 -6.08
C ASN A 3 -0.03 -23.98 -5.25
N LEU A 4 0.75 -22.91 -5.18
CA LEU A 4 0.26 -21.65 -4.62
C LEU A 4 -0.92 -21.22 -5.51
N ARG A 5 -2.14 -21.39 -4.96
CA ARG A 5 -3.38 -20.93 -5.60
C ARG A 5 -3.18 -19.49 -6.03
N TYR A 6 -3.53 -19.19 -7.26
CA TYR A 6 -3.46 -17.83 -7.78
C TYR A 6 -4.37 -16.93 -6.92
N VAL A 7 -3.76 -16.00 -6.22
CA VAL A 7 -4.47 -14.97 -5.44
C VAL A 7 -4.60 -13.75 -6.35
N SER A 8 -5.81 -13.25 -6.52
CA SER A 8 -6.08 -12.05 -7.34
C SER A 8 -5.37 -10.82 -6.76
N ASP A 9 -5.12 -9.82 -7.59
CA ASP A 9 -4.47 -8.58 -7.18
C ASP A 9 -5.26 -7.87 -6.07
N THR A 10 -6.58 -7.81 -6.21
CA THR A 10 -7.48 -7.27 -5.19
C THR A 10 -7.39 -8.03 -3.86
N ALA A 11 -7.32 -9.36 -3.91
CA ALA A 11 -7.20 -10.14 -2.68
C ALA A 11 -5.84 -9.94 -2.00
N ARG A 12 -4.75 -9.82 -2.79
CA ARG A 12 -3.43 -9.46 -2.26
C ARG A 12 -3.44 -8.07 -1.61
N ALA A 13 -4.03 -7.08 -2.26
CA ALA A 13 -4.15 -5.73 -1.73
C ALA A 13 -4.93 -5.72 -0.41
N ASN A 14 -6.10 -6.38 -0.37
CA ASN A 14 -6.93 -6.43 0.83
C ASN A 14 -6.24 -7.16 2.00
N LEU A 15 -5.61 -8.30 1.74
CA LEU A 15 -4.88 -9.03 2.77
C LEU A 15 -3.67 -8.23 3.26
N SER A 16 -2.91 -7.60 2.35
CA SER A 16 -1.80 -6.73 2.72
C SER A 16 -2.27 -5.55 3.56
N SER A 17 -3.41 -4.94 3.22
CA SER A 17 -4.03 -3.86 3.99
C SER A 17 -4.43 -4.33 5.39
N LEU A 18 -5.07 -5.49 5.51
CA LEU A 18 -5.48 -6.03 6.79
C LEU A 18 -4.28 -6.30 7.69
N PHE A 19 -3.26 -7.01 7.18
CA PHE A 19 -2.05 -7.31 7.96
C PHE A 19 -1.28 -6.04 8.34
N SER A 20 -1.13 -5.09 7.41
CA SER A 20 -0.44 -3.84 7.71
C SER A 20 -1.20 -2.98 8.72
N LEU A 21 -2.53 -2.96 8.65
CA LEU A 21 -3.36 -2.25 9.62
C LEU A 21 -3.20 -2.85 11.02
N LEU A 22 -3.26 -4.18 11.15
CA LEU A 22 -3.06 -4.84 12.44
C LEU A 22 -1.67 -4.55 13.02
N ILE A 23 -0.64 -4.61 12.20
CA ILE A 23 0.73 -4.30 12.61
C ILE A 23 0.86 -2.82 12.98
N GLY A 24 0.41 -1.91 12.13
CA GLY A 24 0.52 -0.47 12.34
C GLY A 24 -0.25 0.02 13.56
N VAL A 25 -1.47 -0.44 13.74
CA VAL A 25 -2.27 -0.14 14.94
C VAL A 25 -1.62 -0.75 16.18
N GLY A 26 -1.13 -2.00 16.10
CA GLY A 26 -0.43 -2.65 17.21
C GLY A 26 0.82 -1.88 17.65
N ILE A 27 1.64 -1.41 16.70
CA ILE A 27 2.81 -0.58 17.00
C ILE A 27 2.39 0.76 17.59
N THR A 28 1.36 1.41 17.06
CA THR A 28 0.83 2.67 17.58
C THR A 28 0.37 2.51 19.02
N LEU A 29 -0.42 1.49 19.31
CA LEU A 29 -0.85 1.16 20.67
C LEU A 29 0.33 0.96 21.60
N TRP A 30 1.34 0.22 21.16
CA TRP A 30 2.53 -0.03 21.95
C TRP A 30 3.32 1.26 22.24
N VAL A 31 3.48 2.13 21.23
CA VAL A 31 4.17 3.43 21.39
C VAL A 31 3.44 4.32 22.39
N PHE A 32 2.12 4.47 22.28
CA PHE A 32 1.34 5.29 23.22
C PHE A 32 1.32 4.67 24.62
N ALA A 33 1.24 3.36 24.74
CA ALA A 33 1.32 2.68 26.04
C ALA A 33 2.68 2.88 26.72
N ALA A 34 3.76 2.77 25.95
CA ALA A 34 5.12 2.94 26.46
C ALA A 34 5.40 4.40 26.94
N ASN A 35 4.74 5.38 26.32
CA ASN A 35 4.85 6.81 26.69
C ASN A 35 3.85 7.23 27.76
N GLY A 36 2.91 6.37 28.17
CA GLY A 36 1.88 6.71 29.16
C GLY A 36 0.73 7.59 28.63
N ASP A 37 0.64 7.78 27.31
CA ASP A 37 -0.30 8.70 26.66
C ASP A 37 -1.56 8.04 26.12
N LEU A 38 -1.84 6.79 26.53
CA LEU A 38 -2.97 6.01 25.97
C LEU A 38 -4.34 6.68 26.13
N GLU A 39 -4.59 7.35 27.26
CA GLU A 39 -5.87 7.97 27.58
C GLU A 39 -5.95 9.46 27.17
N GLY A 40 -4.80 10.10 26.95
CA GLY A 40 -4.70 11.54 26.70
C GLY A 40 -4.41 11.92 25.25
N ALA A 41 -4.07 10.96 24.41
CA ALA A 41 -3.67 11.26 23.03
C ALA A 41 -4.84 11.72 22.15
N GLU A 42 -4.62 12.84 21.46
CA GLU A 42 -5.61 13.36 20.52
C GLU A 42 -5.90 12.36 19.39
N PRO A 43 -7.17 12.26 18.92
CA PRO A 43 -7.55 11.35 17.82
C PRO A 43 -6.73 11.56 16.54
N LEU A 44 -6.32 12.81 16.25
CA LEU A 44 -5.49 13.14 15.10
C LEU A 44 -4.08 12.57 15.25
N ALA A 45 -3.47 12.66 16.44
CA ALA A 45 -2.17 12.07 16.72
C ALA A 45 -2.21 10.54 16.56
N TRP A 46 -3.27 9.90 17.02
CA TRP A 46 -3.54 8.48 16.80
C TRP A 46 -3.58 8.12 15.31
N ALA A 47 -4.36 8.86 14.53
CA ALA A 47 -4.52 8.62 13.10
C ALA A 47 -3.20 8.79 12.34
N ILE A 48 -2.42 9.82 12.66
CA ILE A 48 -1.11 10.08 12.05
C ILE A 48 -0.15 8.93 12.36
N ASN A 49 -0.02 8.53 13.63
CA ASN A 49 0.88 7.45 14.01
C ASN A 49 0.46 6.12 13.37
N ALA A 50 -0.81 5.76 13.44
CA ALA A 50 -1.33 4.55 12.81
C ALA A 50 -1.04 4.54 11.31
N TYR A 51 -1.23 5.66 10.62
CA TYR A 51 -0.92 5.80 9.21
C TYR A 51 0.59 5.63 8.93
N LEU A 52 1.45 6.31 9.69
CA LEU A 52 2.90 6.29 9.52
C LEU A 52 3.49 4.88 9.67
N PHE A 53 2.95 4.06 10.55
CA PHE A 53 3.39 2.68 10.69
C PHE A 53 2.71 1.73 9.69
N THR A 54 1.43 1.92 9.40
CA THR A 54 0.67 1.04 8.50
C THR A 54 1.15 1.14 7.05
N TRP A 55 1.38 2.36 6.55
CA TRP A 55 1.60 2.60 5.13
C TRP A 55 2.89 1.98 4.59
N PRO A 56 4.08 2.15 5.23
CA PRO A 56 5.30 1.48 4.78
C PRO A 56 5.20 -0.05 4.84
N VAL A 57 4.56 -0.58 5.88
CA VAL A 57 4.34 -2.02 6.03
C VAL A 57 3.44 -2.55 4.91
N PHE A 58 2.36 -1.83 4.57
CA PHE A 58 1.51 -2.16 3.43
C PHE A 58 2.32 -2.20 2.13
N GLY A 59 3.08 -1.15 1.85
CA GLY A 59 3.94 -1.09 0.67
C GLY A 59 4.90 -2.27 0.60
N ALA A 60 5.59 -2.57 1.69
CA ALA A 60 6.54 -3.67 1.76
C ALA A 60 5.87 -5.03 1.50
N ILE A 61 4.76 -5.33 2.19
CA ILE A 61 4.05 -6.60 2.04
C ILE A 61 3.49 -6.74 0.62
N TYR A 62 2.76 -5.72 0.15
CA TYR A 62 2.10 -5.78 -1.16
C TYR A 62 3.08 -5.86 -2.32
N LEU A 63 4.13 -5.02 -2.33
CA LEU A 63 5.15 -5.03 -3.39
C LEU A 63 5.93 -6.34 -3.41
N THR A 64 6.36 -6.83 -2.24
CA THR A 64 7.07 -8.11 -2.13
C THR A 64 6.19 -9.27 -2.62
N TRP A 65 4.96 -9.34 -2.16
CA TRP A 65 4.03 -10.39 -2.58
C TRP A 65 3.74 -10.34 -4.07
N THR A 66 3.51 -9.15 -4.60
CA THR A 66 3.24 -8.96 -6.02
C THR A 66 4.48 -9.27 -6.84
N HIS A 67 5.67 -8.84 -6.41
CA HIS A 67 6.93 -9.21 -7.06
C HIS A 67 7.09 -10.74 -7.11
N LEU A 68 6.92 -11.45 -6.01
CA LEU A 68 7.02 -12.90 -5.97
C LEU A 68 5.96 -13.61 -6.83
N ALA A 69 4.78 -13.01 -6.97
CA ALA A 69 3.72 -13.54 -7.82
C ALA A 69 4.02 -13.46 -9.31
N TYR A 70 4.77 -12.43 -9.74
CA TYR A 70 5.10 -12.19 -11.15
C TYR A 70 6.55 -12.53 -11.51
N ALA A 71 7.51 -12.45 -10.57
CA ALA A 71 8.89 -12.79 -10.80
C ALA A 71 9.06 -14.25 -11.26
N HIS A 72 9.96 -14.46 -12.19
CA HIS A 72 10.37 -15.79 -12.67
C HIS A 72 9.24 -16.62 -13.30
N ARG A 73 8.18 -16.00 -13.84
CA ARG A 73 7.10 -16.71 -14.54
C ARG A 73 7.28 -16.66 -16.06
N ALA A 74 6.92 -17.76 -16.70
CA ALA A 74 6.95 -17.84 -18.17
C ALA A 74 5.95 -16.83 -18.78
N PRO A 75 6.24 -16.22 -19.94
CA PRO A 75 5.38 -15.21 -20.59
C PRO A 75 3.94 -15.67 -20.78
N ARG A 76 3.72 -16.93 -21.16
CA ARG A 76 2.38 -17.51 -21.32
C ARG A 76 1.56 -17.51 -20.03
N THR A 77 2.21 -17.75 -18.89
CA THR A 77 1.56 -17.74 -17.57
C THR A 77 1.23 -16.30 -17.15
N LEU A 78 2.08 -15.34 -17.48
CA LEU A 78 1.84 -13.92 -17.24
C LEU A 78 0.64 -13.42 -18.05
N ALA A 79 0.55 -13.80 -19.33
CA ALA A 79 -0.56 -13.45 -20.22
C ALA A 79 -1.91 -13.99 -19.71
N SER A 80 -1.97 -15.25 -19.29
CA SER A 80 -3.19 -15.84 -18.76
C SER A 80 -3.64 -15.19 -17.45
N ARG A 81 -2.70 -14.80 -16.57
CA ARG A 81 -2.99 -14.09 -15.32
C ARG A 81 -3.49 -12.68 -15.59
N ALA A 82 -2.84 -11.93 -16.49
CA ALA A 82 -3.25 -10.58 -16.83
C ALA A 82 -4.66 -10.54 -17.45
N ARG A 83 -5.00 -11.49 -18.31
CA ARG A 83 -6.37 -11.62 -18.86
C ARG A 83 -7.40 -11.90 -17.77
N ARG A 84 -7.12 -12.85 -16.89
CA ARG A 84 -8.02 -13.20 -15.78
C ARG A 84 -8.25 -12.03 -14.81
N GLU A 85 -7.22 -11.24 -14.54
CA GLU A 85 -7.30 -10.05 -13.69
C GLU A 85 -8.18 -8.97 -14.35
N ASN A 86 -8.03 -8.75 -15.66
CA ASN A 86 -8.88 -7.83 -16.41
C ASN A 86 -10.35 -8.24 -16.39
N ASP A 87 -10.64 -9.52 -16.53
CA ASP A 87 -12.02 -10.03 -16.49
C ASP A 87 -12.66 -9.84 -15.11
N LEU A 88 -11.88 -10.00 -14.04
CA LEU A 88 -12.33 -9.77 -12.68
C LEU A 88 -12.57 -8.29 -12.39
N GLN A 89 -11.68 -7.40 -12.85
CA GLN A 89 -11.82 -5.96 -12.68
C GLN A 89 -12.99 -5.38 -13.50
N ALA A 90 -13.23 -5.87 -14.71
CA ALA A 90 -14.34 -5.42 -15.55
C ALA A 90 -15.71 -5.75 -14.95
N ARG A 91 -15.79 -6.78 -14.11
CA ARG A 91 -17.07 -7.33 -13.66
C ARG A 91 -17.64 -6.72 -12.38
N TRP A 92 -16.83 -6.10 -11.50
CA TRP A 92 -17.31 -5.80 -10.14
C TRP A 92 -17.14 -4.36 -9.66
N TRP A 93 -16.15 -3.60 -10.15
CA TRP A 93 -15.80 -2.31 -9.57
C TRP A 93 -15.97 -1.10 -10.49
N SER A 94 -16.10 -1.30 -11.79
CA SER A 94 -16.33 -0.20 -12.74
C SER A 94 -17.72 0.45 -12.56
N SER A 95 -18.65 -0.25 -11.93
CA SER A 95 -20.02 0.23 -11.71
C SER A 95 -20.20 1.04 -10.43
N LEU A 96 -19.36 0.86 -9.40
CA LEU A 96 -19.58 1.45 -8.07
C LEU A 96 -18.64 2.62 -7.74
N ILE A 97 -17.46 2.68 -8.30
CA ILE A 97 -16.44 3.70 -7.98
C ILE A 97 -15.84 4.30 -9.26
N GLY A 98 -16.60 4.50 -10.29
CA GLY A 98 -16.31 5.35 -11.48
C GLY A 98 -14.87 5.49 -12.02
N TYR A 99 -13.86 5.01 -11.32
CA TYR A 99 -12.44 5.05 -11.65
C TYR A 99 -11.76 3.78 -11.17
N GLY A 100 -11.94 2.69 -11.90
CA GLY A 100 -11.34 1.41 -11.57
C GLY A 100 -9.92 1.25 -12.10
N GLY A 101 -9.00 0.89 -11.25
CA GLY A 101 -7.70 0.41 -11.65
C GLY A 101 -6.55 0.89 -10.76
N ALA A 102 -5.35 0.39 -11.03
CA ALA A 102 -4.11 0.75 -10.36
C ALA A 102 -3.86 2.27 -10.26
N SER A 103 -4.42 3.07 -11.17
CA SER A 103 -4.34 4.53 -11.17
C SER A 103 -5.03 5.19 -9.96
N SER A 104 -6.14 4.63 -9.48
CA SER A 104 -6.85 5.19 -8.31
C SER A 104 -6.04 5.02 -7.04
N TRP A 105 -5.45 3.84 -6.82
CA TRP A 105 -4.56 3.58 -5.69
C TRP A 105 -3.29 4.44 -5.74
N THR A 106 -2.76 4.66 -6.93
CA THR A 106 -1.58 5.50 -7.15
C THR A 106 -1.85 6.94 -6.76
N LEU A 107 -3.00 7.49 -7.16
CA LEU A 107 -3.38 8.86 -6.79
C LEU A 107 -3.61 9.00 -5.28
N THR A 108 -4.34 8.07 -4.68
CA THR A 108 -4.56 8.05 -3.23
C THR A 108 -3.24 7.96 -2.46
N ALA A 109 -2.32 7.10 -2.91
CA ALA A 109 -1.00 6.96 -2.33
C ALA A 109 -0.18 8.25 -2.43
N ALA A 110 -0.22 8.93 -3.58
CA ALA A 110 0.49 10.19 -3.79
C ALA A 110 -0.06 11.29 -2.87
N LEU A 111 -1.39 11.45 -2.80
CA LEU A 111 -2.03 12.42 -1.94
C LEU A 111 -1.75 12.15 -0.46
N ALA A 112 -1.81 10.90 -0.04
CA ALA A 112 -1.49 10.50 1.33
C ALA A 112 -0.04 10.79 1.69
N ALA A 113 0.91 10.51 0.78
CA ALA A 113 2.33 10.83 0.99
C ALA A 113 2.57 12.34 1.14
N ILE A 114 1.93 13.15 0.30
CA ILE A 114 1.99 14.62 0.38
C ILE A 114 1.43 15.08 1.73
N PHE A 115 0.24 14.59 2.10
CA PHE A 115 -0.41 14.97 3.36
C PHE A 115 0.48 14.68 4.56
N VAL A 116 1.02 13.47 4.66
CA VAL A 116 1.91 13.08 5.76
C VAL A 116 3.18 13.94 5.78
N THR A 117 3.79 14.18 4.62
CA THR A 117 4.99 15.02 4.54
C THR A 117 4.71 16.43 5.06
N VAL A 118 3.57 17.01 4.68
CA VAL A 118 3.15 18.34 5.16
C VAL A 118 2.91 18.33 6.68
N VAL A 119 2.21 17.31 7.19
CA VAL A 119 1.93 17.19 8.64
C VAL A 119 3.22 17.08 9.45
N ILE A 120 4.18 16.24 9.01
CA ILE A 120 5.48 16.12 9.70
C ILE A 120 6.26 17.42 9.62
N ALA A 121 6.30 18.09 8.47
CA ALA A 121 7.05 19.32 8.28
C ALA A 121 6.49 20.49 9.11
N GLN A 122 5.18 20.56 9.28
CA GLN A 122 4.51 21.65 10.00
C GLN A 122 4.46 21.46 11.52
N ASN A 123 4.53 20.21 12.00
CA ASN A 123 4.45 19.94 13.44
C ASN A 123 5.87 19.81 14.04
N PRO A 124 6.30 20.76 14.93
CA PRO A 124 7.61 20.73 15.55
C PRO A 124 7.90 19.44 16.33
N ALA A 125 6.89 18.85 16.96
CA ALA A 125 7.03 17.62 17.73
C ALA A 125 7.45 16.44 16.84
N TYR A 126 6.84 16.30 15.66
CA TYR A 126 7.22 15.24 14.72
C TYR A 126 8.54 15.53 14.00
N ARG A 127 8.82 16.79 13.68
CA ARG A 127 10.04 17.18 12.97
C ARG A 127 11.30 17.03 13.83
N SER A 128 11.22 17.21 15.14
CA SER A 128 12.35 17.06 16.05
C SER A 128 12.77 15.60 16.26
N GLU A 129 11.88 14.67 16.02
CA GLU A 129 12.09 13.25 16.25
C GLU A 129 12.54 12.55 14.97
N VAL A 130 13.77 12.05 14.95
CA VAL A 130 14.36 11.35 13.78
C VAL A 130 13.49 10.18 13.31
N VAL A 131 12.84 9.49 14.22
CA VAL A 131 11.96 8.34 13.91
C VAL A 131 10.81 8.76 12.99
N TYR A 132 10.14 9.87 13.27
CA TYR A 132 9.04 10.36 12.43
C TYR A 132 9.51 10.84 11.06
N VAL A 133 10.67 11.44 10.98
CA VAL A 133 11.27 11.84 9.70
C VAL A 133 11.57 10.61 8.85
N VAL A 134 12.17 9.58 9.43
CA VAL A 134 12.46 8.31 8.73
C VAL A 134 11.16 7.62 8.30
N LEU A 135 10.15 7.54 9.16
CA LEU A 135 8.85 6.97 8.80
C LEU A 135 8.18 7.74 7.66
N GLY A 136 8.24 9.07 7.68
CA GLY A 136 7.74 9.91 6.59
C GLY A 136 8.44 9.61 5.26
N LEU A 137 9.76 9.48 5.26
CA LEU A 137 10.53 9.10 4.08
C LEU A 137 10.15 7.69 3.59
N LEU A 138 9.94 6.75 4.49
CA LEU A 138 9.47 5.40 4.15
C LEU A 138 8.06 5.42 3.55
N CYS A 139 7.17 6.28 4.04
CA CYS A 139 5.84 6.48 3.45
C CYS A 139 5.93 6.98 2.00
N VAL A 140 6.79 7.98 1.75
CA VAL A 140 7.03 8.53 0.41
C VAL A 140 7.64 7.47 -0.51
N ALA A 141 8.66 6.75 -0.04
CA ALA A 141 9.31 5.68 -0.80
C ALA A 141 8.33 4.55 -1.15
N SER A 142 7.48 4.14 -0.20
CA SER A 142 6.44 3.13 -0.42
C SER A 142 5.42 3.59 -1.44
N SER A 143 4.97 4.85 -1.36
CA SER A 143 4.04 5.45 -2.33
C SER A 143 4.64 5.49 -3.73
N TRP A 144 5.91 5.90 -3.84
CA TRP A 144 6.63 5.89 -5.12
C TRP A 144 6.78 4.48 -5.69
N GLY A 145 7.16 3.51 -4.85
CA GLY A 145 7.26 2.11 -5.26
C GLY A 145 5.94 1.53 -5.76
N LEU A 146 4.83 1.83 -5.07
CA LEU A 146 3.49 1.43 -5.50
C LEU A 146 3.12 2.06 -6.85
N MET A 147 3.45 3.32 -7.07
CA MET A 147 3.22 4.02 -8.33
C MET A 147 3.99 3.37 -9.48
N VAL A 148 5.30 3.21 -9.33
CA VAL A 148 6.16 2.59 -10.35
C VAL A 148 5.66 1.18 -10.69
N TYR A 149 5.34 0.40 -9.67
CA TYR A 149 4.87 -0.97 -9.87
C TYR A 149 3.52 -1.04 -10.56
N SER A 150 2.60 -0.13 -10.24
CA SER A 150 1.30 0.00 -10.90
C SER A 150 1.44 0.31 -12.39
N PHE A 151 2.32 1.23 -12.76
CA PHE A 151 2.60 1.53 -14.16
C PHE A 151 3.25 0.35 -14.88
N ALA A 152 4.21 -0.33 -14.25
CA ALA A 152 4.84 -1.52 -14.83
C ALA A 152 3.81 -2.61 -15.14
N LEU A 153 2.85 -2.85 -14.24
CA LEU A 153 1.76 -3.81 -14.48
C LEU A 153 0.81 -3.36 -15.59
N GLN A 154 0.53 -2.05 -15.71
CA GLN A 154 -0.28 -1.52 -16.81
C GLN A 154 0.41 -1.73 -18.16
N TYR A 155 1.70 -1.42 -18.28
CA TYR A 155 2.47 -1.65 -19.50
C TYR A 155 2.51 -3.13 -19.88
N LEU A 156 2.74 -4.01 -18.91
CA LEU A 156 2.69 -5.46 -19.14
C LEU A 156 1.32 -5.91 -19.71
N ARG A 157 0.24 -5.35 -19.20
CA ARG A 157 -1.12 -5.67 -19.67
C ARG A 157 -1.41 -5.16 -21.08
N LEU A 158 -0.85 -3.99 -21.44
CA LEU A 158 -0.99 -3.42 -22.78
C LEU A 158 -0.21 -4.23 -23.81
N GLU A 159 1.00 -4.64 -23.50
CA GLU A 159 1.86 -5.46 -24.39
C GLU A 159 1.22 -6.83 -24.70
N ILE A 160 0.51 -7.41 -23.73
CA ILE A 160 -0.17 -8.69 -23.92
C ILE A 160 -1.45 -8.57 -24.78
N ARG A 161 -1.98 -7.35 -24.93
CA ARG A 161 -3.19 -7.09 -25.76
C ARG A 161 -2.89 -6.90 -27.24
N GLY A 162 -1.67 -6.43 -27.59
CA GLY A 162 -1.23 -6.28 -28.99
C GLY A 162 -0.82 -7.60 -29.56
#